data_527114803646d98ab867efba8dd61707
#
_entry.id   527114803646d98ab867efba8dd61707
#
_cell.length_a   1.000
_cell.length_b   1.000
_cell.length_c   1.000
_cell.angle_alpha   90.00
_cell.angle_beta   90.00
_cell.angle_gamma   90.00
#
_symmetry.space_group_name_H-M   'P 1'
#
loop_
_entity.id
_entity.type
_entity.pdbx_description
1 polymer ?
#
loop_
_entity_poly.entity_id
_entity_poly.type
_entity_poly.pdbx_seq_one_letter_code
_entity_poly.pdbx_strand_id
1 'polypeptide(L)'
;MSTETCTPPPLHAINWNELCTPDPVAAAKFYGEMFGWTTEAMPGMDLYTLIKQGDRTFGGIMAPPKPGIPPHWINYVSVENVDATVARATALGAKICLPPMDIGEAGRIAIITDPQGAAIGLHCCKK
;
A
#
# COMPACT_ATOMS: atom_id res chain seq x y z
N MET A 1 -20.05 3.76 -10.40
CA MET A 1 -19.25 3.69 -9.80
C MET A 1 -18.33 4.69 -9.67
N SER A 2 -17.91 4.81 -8.84
CA SER A 2 -17.03 5.80 -8.73
C SER A 2 -15.87 5.56 -9.53
N THR A 3 -15.56 6.45 -10.29
CA THR A 3 -14.34 6.40 -10.95
C THR A 3 -13.28 7.00 -10.14
N GLU A 4 -13.61 7.45 -8.96
CA GLU A 4 -12.69 8.03 -8.18
C GLU A 4 -11.81 7.08 -7.66
N THR A 5 -10.68 6.91 -8.15
CA THR A 5 -9.72 5.99 -7.70
C THR A 5 -8.91 6.56 -6.57
N CYS A 6 -8.84 7.85 -6.50
CA CYS A 6 -7.98 8.45 -5.51
C CYS A 6 -8.37 9.87 -5.20
N THR A 7 -9.03 10.04 -4.07
CA THR A 7 -9.27 11.36 -3.55
C THR A 7 -8.13 11.65 -2.60
N PRO A 8 -7.38 12.73 -2.82
CA PRO A 8 -6.22 12.98 -1.98
C PRO A 8 -6.62 13.11 -0.51
N PRO A 9 -6.09 12.29 0.36
CA PRO A 9 -6.31 12.45 1.80
C PRO A 9 -5.46 13.62 2.31
N PRO A 10 -5.66 14.02 3.55
CA PRO A 10 -4.78 15.03 4.12
C PRO A 10 -3.33 14.59 4.04
N LEU A 11 -2.45 15.52 3.76
CA LEU A 11 -1.03 15.22 3.66
C LEU A 11 -0.51 14.66 4.98
N HIS A 12 0.33 13.67 4.86
CA HIS A 12 1.01 13.02 5.96
C HIS A 12 0.09 12.19 6.85
N ALA A 13 -1.15 11.95 6.41
CA ALA A 13 -2.03 11.02 7.12
C ALA A 13 -1.74 9.60 6.65
N ILE A 14 -1.86 8.64 7.56
CA ILE A 14 -1.82 7.23 7.18
C ILE A 14 -3.19 6.93 6.61
N ASN A 15 -3.23 6.55 5.35
CA ASN A 15 -4.52 6.39 4.65
C ASN A 15 -4.71 5.06 3.96
N TRP A 16 -3.75 4.19 4.00
CA TRP A 16 -3.82 2.92 3.28
C TRP A 16 -3.10 1.84 4.07
N ASN A 17 -3.67 0.64 4.07
CA ASN A 17 -3.08 -0.50 4.78
C ASN A 17 -2.93 -1.64 3.81
N GLU A 18 -1.75 -2.22 3.76
CA GLU A 18 -1.49 -3.27 2.79
C GLU A 18 -0.98 -4.51 3.50
N LEU A 19 -1.55 -5.63 3.15
CA LEU A 19 -1.09 -6.92 3.63
C LEU A 19 -0.19 -7.56 2.58
N CYS A 20 1.01 -7.92 2.97
CA CYS A 20 1.92 -8.64 2.12
C CYS A 20 1.93 -10.08 2.60
N THR A 21 1.52 -11.01 1.76
CA THR A 21 1.41 -12.42 2.15
C THR A 21 1.63 -13.32 0.94
N PRO A 22 2.26 -14.48 1.13
CA PRO A 22 2.45 -15.41 0.00
C PRO A 22 1.15 -16.08 -0.45
N ASP A 23 0.07 -15.99 0.32
CA ASP A 23 -1.20 -16.59 -0.07
C ASP A 23 -2.34 -15.58 0.09
N PRO A 24 -2.48 -14.66 -0.89
CA PRO A 24 -3.53 -13.65 -0.80
C PRO A 24 -4.95 -14.22 -0.75
N VAL A 25 -5.21 -15.35 -1.42
CA VAL A 25 -6.54 -15.95 -1.44
C VAL A 25 -6.92 -16.45 -0.05
N ALA A 26 -6.01 -17.14 0.62
CA ALA A 26 -6.28 -17.64 1.96
C ALA A 26 -6.43 -16.47 2.95
N ALA A 27 -5.64 -15.42 2.78
CA ALA A 27 -5.74 -14.26 3.65
C ALA A 27 -7.08 -13.57 3.49
N ALA A 28 -7.53 -13.40 2.23
CA ALA A 28 -8.82 -12.77 1.97
C ALA A 28 -9.96 -13.55 2.63
N LYS A 29 -9.88 -14.88 2.56
CA LYS A 29 -10.89 -15.73 3.19
C LYS A 29 -10.87 -15.59 4.70
N PHE A 30 -9.69 -15.63 5.29
CA PHE A 30 -9.55 -15.50 6.74
C PHE A 30 -10.14 -14.18 7.26
N TYR A 31 -9.71 -13.08 6.68
CA TYR A 31 -10.17 -11.78 7.15
C TYR A 31 -11.63 -11.51 6.80
N GLY A 32 -12.10 -12.07 5.67
CA GLY A 32 -13.52 -11.98 5.33
C GLY A 32 -14.38 -12.68 6.36
N GLU A 33 -13.96 -13.84 6.81
CA GLU A 33 -14.72 -14.59 7.82
C GLU A 33 -14.62 -13.92 9.19
N MET A 34 -13.47 -13.32 9.51
CA MET A 34 -13.31 -12.67 10.80
C MET A 34 -14.05 -11.35 10.90
N PHE A 35 -13.95 -10.52 9.89
CA PHE A 35 -14.43 -9.15 9.99
C PHE A 35 -15.51 -8.75 8.99
N GLY A 36 -15.84 -9.64 8.08
CA GLY A 36 -16.81 -9.31 7.05
C GLY A 36 -16.24 -8.44 5.94
N TRP A 37 -14.93 -8.32 5.86
CA TRP A 37 -14.31 -7.55 4.79
C TRP A 37 -14.52 -8.27 3.45
N THR A 38 -14.71 -7.50 2.39
CA THR A 38 -14.83 -8.03 1.05
C THR A 38 -13.61 -7.62 0.24
N THR A 39 -13.37 -8.35 -0.83
CA THR A 39 -12.20 -8.09 -1.66
C THR A 39 -12.61 -8.03 -3.12
N GLU A 40 -11.82 -7.31 -3.90
CA GLU A 40 -12.04 -7.29 -5.34
C GLU A 40 -10.71 -7.03 -6.04
N ALA A 41 -10.58 -7.52 -7.27
CA ALA A 41 -9.35 -7.33 -8.03
C ALA A 41 -9.20 -5.85 -8.38
N MET A 42 -7.99 -5.35 -8.31
CA MET A 42 -7.73 -3.97 -8.68
C MET A 42 -7.60 -3.87 -10.20
N PRO A 43 -8.38 -3.01 -10.86
CA PRO A 43 -8.26 -2.86 -12.30
C PRO A 43 -6.85 -2.43 -12.69
N GLY A 44 -6.28 -3.12 -13.67
CA GLY A 44 -4.97 -2.78 -14.18
C GLY A 44 -3.80 -3.33 -13.38
N MET A 45 -4.06 -4.05 -12.29
CA MET A 45 -3.00 -4.67 -11.50
C MET A 45 -3.43 -6.09 -11.17
N ASP A 46 -2.92 -7.03 -11.96
CA ASP A 46 -3.33 -8.43 -11.85
C ASP A 46 -3.13 -9.09 -10.49
N LEU A 47 -2.12 -8.73 -9.77
CA LEU A 47 -1.78 -9.41 -8.54
C LEU A 47 -2.09 -8.60 -7.29
N TYR A 48 -2.90 -7.57 -7.43
CA TYR A 48 -3.26 -6.74 -6.30
C TYR A 48 -4.75 -6.84 -6.03
N THR A 49 -5.12 -7.13 -4.79
CA THR A 49 -6.51 -7.27 -4.39
C THR A 49 -6.87 -6.16 -3.42
N LEU A 50 -7.97 -5.47 -3.69
CA LEU A 50 -8.43 -4.40 -2.82
C LEU A 50 -9.25 -4.98 -1.67
N ILE A 51 -9.14 -4.36 -0.49
CA ILE A 51 -9.89 -4.76 0.69
C ILE A 51 -10.91 -3.67 1.01
N LYS A 52 -12.15 -4.08 1.22
CA LYS A 52 -13.22 -3.13 1.49
C LYS A 52 -13.96 -3.48 2.78
N GLN A 53 -14.39 -2.45 3.48
CA GLN A 53 -15.26 -2.60 4.62
C GLN A 53 -16.52 -1.82 4.22
N GLY A 54 -17.58 -2.52 3.90
CA GLY A 54 -18.76 -1.90 3.31
C GLY A 54 -18.39 -1.25 1.99
N ASP A 55 -18.67 0.02 1.85
CA ASP A 55 -18.35 0.74 0.62
C ASP A 55 -16.96 1.36 0.63
N ARG A 56 -16.27 1.24 1.74
CA ARG A 56 -14.99 1.90 1.89
C ARG A 56 -13.84 0.98 1.56
N THR A 57 -13.05 1.35 0.59
CA THR A 57 -11.81 0.64 0.26
C THR A 57 -10.71 1.22 1.13
N PHE A 58 -10.04 0.39 1.91
CA PHE A 58 -9.04 0.90 2.85
C PHE A 58 -7.67 0.28 2.71
N GLY A 59 -7.51 -0.70 1.86
CA GLY A 59 -6.21 -1.36 1.75
C GLY A 59 -6.17 -2.35 0.62
N GLY A 60 -5.10 -3.12 0.61
CA GLY A 60 -4.89 -4.12 -0.43
C GLY A 60 -4.09 -5.29 0.07
N ILE A 61 -4.06 -6.34 -0.72
CA ILE A 61 -3.31 -7.55 -0.45
C ILE A 61 -2.45 -7.86 -1.65
N MET A 62 -1.18 -8.16 -1.42
CA MET A 62 -0.30 -8.56 -2.51
C MET A 62 0.70 -9.59 -2.01
N ALA A 63 1.26 -10.33 -2.94
CA ALA A 63 2.33 -11.27 -2.62
C ALA A 63 3.64 -10.51 -2.45
N PRO A 64 4.59 -11.07 -1.70
CA PRO A 64 5.88 -10.40 -1.52
C PRO A 64 6.60 -10.28 -2.87
N PRO A 65 7.36 -9.20 -3.07
CA PRO A 65 8.08 -9.03 -4.33
C PRO A 65 9.23 -10.01 -4.52
N LYS A 66 9.67 -10.64 -3.45
CA LYS A 66 10.72 -11.65 -3.51
C LYS A 66 10.58 -12.66 -2.38
N PRO A 67 11.17 -13.83 -2.51
CA PRO A 67 11.05 -14.87 -1.47
C PRO A 67 11.70 -14.45 -0.17
N GLY A 68 11.23 -15.02 0.91
CA GLY A 68 11.85 -14.82 2.21
C GLY A 68 11.35 -13.66 3.02
N ILE A 69 10.43 -12.87 2.47
CA ILE A 69 9.83 -11.78 3.22
C ILE A 69 8.66 -12.35 4.05
N PRO A 70 8.68 -12.22 5.37
CA PRO A 70 7.60 -12.72 6.19
C PRO A 70 6.30 -11.96 5.93
N PRO A 71 5.15 -12.60 6.07
CA PRO A 71 3.89 -11.89 5.94
C PRO A 71 3.81 -10.76 6.94
N HIS A 72 3.28 -9.63 6.51
CA HIS A 72 3.19 -8.46 7.38
C HIS A 72 2.22 -7.43 6.81
N TRP A 73 1.77 -6.55 7.68
CA TRP A 73 0.98 -5.39 7.27
C TRP A 73 1.90 -4.18 7.19
N ILE A 74 1.61 -3.28 6.27
CA ILE A 74 2.34 -2.04 6.15
C ILE A 74 1.36 -0.89 5.96
N ASN A 75 1.63 0.24 6.59
CA ASN A 75 0.81 1.44 6.47
C ASN A 75 1.46 2.38 5.47
N TYR A 76 0.63 3.12 4.75
CA TYR A 76 1.11 4.11 3.79
C TYR A 76 0.71 5.50 4.23
N VAL A 77 1.66 6.43 4.14
CA VAL A 77 1.45 7.83 4.46
C VAL A 77 1.22 8.59 3.15
N SER A 78 0.25 9.48 3.15
CA SER A 78 -0.02 10.32 1.99
C SER A 78 1.00 11.43 1.89
N VAL A 79 1.67 11.53 0.73
CA VAL A 79 2.66 12.57 0.49
C VAL A 79 2.37 13.25 -0.84
N GLU A 80 2.87 14.43 -1.01
CA GLU A 80 2.64 15.18 -2.24
C GLU A 80 3.52 14.69 -3.37
N ASN A 81 4.72 14.26 -3.08
CA ASN A 81 5.69 13.81 -4.07
C ASN A 81 6.51 12.68 -3.48
N VAL A 82 6.29 11.47 -4.00
CA VAL A 82 6.95 10.29 -3.47
C VAL A 82 8.46 10.37 -3.63
N ASP A 83 8.93 10.77 -4.82
CA ASP A 83 10.37 10.82 -5.08
C ASP A 83 11.08 11.81 -4.18
N ALA A 84 10.50 12.98 -4.00
CA ALA A 84 11.08 13.99 -3.12
C ALA A 84 11.09 13.52 -1.67
N THR A 85 10.02 12.83 -1.25
CA THR A 85 9.93 12.31 0.11
C THR A 85 10.97 11.24 0.35
N VAL A 86 11.20 10.36 -0.63
CA VAL A 86 12.22 9.33 -0.51
C VAL A 86 13.61 9.96 -0.38
N ALA A 87 13.89 10.98 -1.19
CA ALA A 87 15.17 11.66 -1.12
C ALA A 87 15.39 12.29 0.25
N ARG A 88 14.34 12.93 0.77
CA ARG A 88 14.41 13.54 2.10
C ARG A 88 14.60 12.49 3.18
N ALA A 89 13.86 11.39 3.09
CA ALA A 89 13.96 10.31 4.07
C ALA A 89 15.38 9.73 4.09
N THR A 90 15.95 9.52 2.91
CA THR A 90 17.30 8.98 2.79
C THR A 90 18.30 9.92 3.48
N ALA A 91 18.13 11.22 3.27
CA ALA A 91 18.99 12.20 3.92
C ALA A 91 18.84 12.17 5.45
N LEU A 92 17.69 11.72 5.94
CA LEU A 92 17.43 11.61 7.36
C LEU A 92 17.76 10.24 7.95
N GLY A 93 18.37 9.35 7.15
CA GLY A 93 18.84 8.06 7.64
C GLY A 93 18.00 6.86 7.27
N ALA A 94 16.97 7.04 6.46
CA ALA A 94 16.13 5.93 6.03
C ALA A 94 16.82 5.13 4.93
N LYS A 95 16.34 3.90 4.74
CA LYS A 95 16.79 3.07 3.64
C LYS A 95 15.61 2.77 2.73
N ILE A 96 15.89 2.57 1.46
CA ILE A 96 14.85 2.28 0.48
C ILE A 96 14.63 0.78 0.39
N CYS A 97 13.39 0.33 0.65
CA CYS A 97 13.00 -1.06 0.48
C CYS A 97 12.43 -1.28 -0.91
N LEU A 98 11.54 -0.40 -1.32
CA LEU A 98 10.93 -0.43 -2.63
C LEU A 98 11.09 0.95 -3.23
N PRO A 99 11.84 1.09 -4.33
CA PRO A 99 12.02 2.42 -4.92
C PRO A 99 10.71 2.97 -5.45
N PRO A 100 10.62 4.28 -5.69
CA PRO A 100 9.39 4.86 -6.23
C PRO A 100 8.97 4.16 -7.51
N MET A 101 7.70 3.83 -7.59
CA MET A 101 7.14 3.20 -8.78
C MET A 101 5.68 3.57 -8.96
N ASP A 102 5.27 3.62 -10.21
CA ASP A 102 3.87 3.90 -10.53
C ASP A 102 3.05 2.64 -10.37
N ILE A 103 1.84 2.80 -9.84
CA ILE A 103 0.91 1.70 -9.66
C ILE A 103 -0.40 1.98 -10.39
N GLY A 104 -0.30 2.47 -11.60
CA GLY A 104 -1.46 2.74 -12.44
C GLY A 104 -2.31 3.85 -11.91
N GLU A 105 -3.62 3.68 -11.98
CA GLU A 105 -4.54 4.72 -11.55
C GLU A 105 -4.48 5.02 -10.06
N ALA A 106 -3.91 4.13 -9.29
CA ALA A 106 -3.81 4.36 -7.85
C ALA A 106 -2.68 5.32 -7.47
N GLY A 107 -1.78 5.64 -8.41
CA GLY A 107 -0.77 6.65 -8.18
C GLY A 107 0.65 6.12 -8.16
N ARG A 108 1.42 6.53 -7.18
CA ARG A 108 2.83 6.18 -7.09
C ARG A 108 3.18 5.86 -5.65
N ILE A 109 3.99 4.84 -5.44
CA ILE A 109 4.35 4.40 -4.10
C ILE A 109 5.85 4.20 -3.95
N ALA A 110 6.28 4.13 -2.71
CA ALA A 110 7.61 3.65 -2.34
C ALA A 110 7.51 3.08 -0.94
N ILE A 111 8.47 2.25 -0.56
CA ILE A 111 8.54 1.73 0.81
C ILE A 111 9.95 1.99 1.32
N ILE A 112 10.02 2.54 2.51
CA ILE A 112 11.29 2.83 3.15
C ILE A 112 11.31 2.18 4.52
N THR A 113 12.51 1.99 5.08
CA THR A 113 12.63 1.67 6.49
C THR A 113 13.17 2.90 7.19
N ASP A 114 12.62 3.19 8.36
CA ASP A 114 13.10 4.32 9.13
C ASP A 114 14.48 4.00 9.71
N PRO A 115 15.15 4.95 10.35
CA PRO A 115 16.52 4.71 10.84
C PRO A 115 16.64 3.55 11.81
N GLN A 116 15.54 3.10 12.40
CA GLN A 116 15.56 1.97 13.33
C GLN A 116 15.09 0.67 12.69
N GLY A 117 14.75 0.70 11.41
CA GLY A 117 14.41 -0.52 10.68
C GLY A 117 12.94 -0.81 10.50
N ALA A 118 12.05 0.10 10.92
CA ALA A 118 10.62 -0.13 10.73
C ALA A 118 10.20 0.31 9.32
N ALA A 119 9.40 -0.52 8.67
CA ALA A 119 8.96 -0.22 7.31
C ALA A 119 7.71 0.65 7.31
N ILE A 120 7.65 1.58 6.38
CA ILE A 120 6.48 2.41 6.17
C ILE A 120 6.40 2.75 4.69
N GLY A 121 5.19 2.81 4.17
CA GLY A 121 4.96 3.12 2.77
C GLY A 121 4.64 4.59 2.55
N LEU A 122 4.90 5.05 1.34
CA LEU A 122 4.60 6.41 0.91
C LEU A 122 3.71 6.31 -0.32
N HIS A 123 2.70 7.13 -0.40
CA HIS A 123 1.74 7.09 -1.51
C HIS A 123 1.34 8.50 -1.93
N CYS A 124 1.27 8.69 -3.22
CA CYS A 124 0.76 9.91 -3.82
C CYS A 124 -0.25 9.51 -4.88
N CYS A 125 -1.41 10.17 -4.88
CA CYS A 125 -2.42 9.92 -5.89
C CYS A 125 -1.93 10.32 -7.27
N LYS A 126 -2.45 9.63 -8.27
CA LYS A 126 -2.14 10.01 -9.64
C LYS A 126 -2.74 11.38 -9.93
N LYS A 127 -1.95 12.22 -10.54
CA LYS A 127 -2.36 13.57 -10.84
C LYS A 127 -2.77 13.76 -12.29
#